data_be39952a9ca62149f203a55c946d10b3
#
_entry.id   be39952a9ca62149f203a55c946d10b3
#
_cell.length_a   1.000
_cell.length_b   1.000
_cell.length_c   1.000
_cell.angle_alpha   90.00
_cell.angle_beta   90.00
_cell.angle_gamma   90.00
#
_symmetry.space_group_name_H-M   'P 1'
#
loop_
_entity.id
_entity.type
_entity.pdbx_description
1 polymer ?
#
loop_
_entity_poly.entity_id
_entity_poly.type
_entity_poly.pdbx_seq_one_letter_code
_entity_poly.pdbx_strand_id
1 'polypeptide(L)'
;MLGASVQPAQAGADRAPAPAASLQQQLRELVERADGPPGVIAVLRDGDRTQVYRAGVADVESGRPPRATDHMRIASVAKAFSGAVALGLVDRGRLHLNDTIGEVLPAQPVAWHQVTLRQLLNHTSGLPDYSASPGFVDIISEDPRHRFDSRRLLDFVADEDLEFRPGSRYQYSNSDNIAIALMAEAATGRRYETLLRELVYEPLGLDATSLPQGYRLPVPFLHGYQIDPQTGPVDVSEAVSASGAWAAGGIVSTPKDLTAFIRGYAGGTLVSDRTRRQQFTFIPGALSQPPGPGRTEAGLAIYRYTTRCGAVYGHTGNTAGYTQLVAATADGRRSLTFSISTQTSLDNNPDLLAQVRDVQEDFVCALLRR
;
A
#
# COMPACT_ATOMS: atom_id res chain seq x y z
N MET A 1 26.00 -16.55 -37.69
CA MET A 1 25.02 -16.76 -36.62
C MET A 1 25.80 -17.03 -35.34
N LEU A 2 26.00 -16.03 -34.50
CA LEU A 2 26.62 -16.15 -33.20
C LEU A 2 25.52 -15.96 -32.15
N GLY A 3 25.14 -17.06 -31.48
CA GLY A 3 24.17 -17.06 -30.42
C GLY A 3 24.76 -16.45 -29.13
N ALA A 4 24.25 -15.35 -28.70
CA ALA A 4 24.52 -14.79 -27.38
C ALA A 4 23.73 -15.55 -26.33
N SER A 5 24.41 -16.31 -25.48
CA SER A 5 23.86 -16.95 -24.30
C SER A 5 23.63 -15.89 -23.22
N VAL A 6 22.37 -15.63 -22.89
CA VAL A 6 22.00 -14.83 -21.71
C VAL A 6 22.21 -15.71 -20.49
N GLN A 7 23.19 -15.37 -19.66
CA GLN A 7 23.39 -15.98 -18.34
C GLN A 7 22.28 -15.47 -17.39
N PRO A 8 21.65 -16.37 -16.61
CA PRO A 8 20.74 -15.94 -15.55
C PRO A 8 21.53 -15.23 -14.44
N ALA A 9 21.00 -14.08 -13.99
CA ALA A 9 21.56 -13.34 -12.87
C ALA A 9 21.66 -14.27 -11.64
N GLN A 10 22.86 -14.36 -11.08
CA GLN A 10 23.16 -15.13 -9.88
C GLN A 10 22.35 -14.58 -8.71
N ALA A 11 21.57 -15.46 -8.07
CA ALA A 11 20.90 -15.19 -6.81
C ALA A 11 21.93 -14.73 -5.76
N GLY A 12 21.58 -13.64 -5.05
CA GLY A 12 22.46 -12.99 -4.08
C GLY A 12 22.99 -13.97 -3.04
N ALA A 13 24.31 -13.98 -2.91
CA ALA A 13 25.04 -14.74 -1.91
C ALA A 13 24.64 -14.30 -0.48
N ASP A 14 24.71 -15.25 0.45
CA ASP A 14 24.47 -15.11 1.90
C ASP A 14 25.11 -13.85 2.53
N ARG A 15 24.41 -12.73 2.47
CA ARG A 15 24.80 -11.52 3.19
C ARG A 15 24.31 -11.65 4.62
N ALA A 16 25.26 -11.69 5.59
CA ALA A 16 24.90 -11.66 7.00
C ALA A 16 24.05 -10.43 7.32
N PRO A 17 23.04 -10.53 8.22
CA PRO A 17 22.19 -9.39 8.55
C PRO A 17 22.97 -8.30 9.24
N ALA A 18 22.58 -7.10 8.92
CA ALA A 18 23.17 -5.91 9.46
C ALA A 18 22.84 -5.73 10.97
N PRO A 19 23.83 -5.39 11.83
CA PRO A 19 23.57 -4.99 13.21
C PRO A 19 22.76 -3.67 13.24
N ALA A 20 22.09 -3.38 14.39
CA ALA A 20 21.24 -2.19 14.53
C ALA A 20 21.94 -0.87 14.17
N ALA A 21 23.23 -0.73 14.47
CA ALA A 21 24.04 0.42 14.08
C ALA A 21 24.14 0.56 12.56
N SER A 22 24.18 -0.56 11.82
CA SER A 22 24.22 -0.55 10.36
C SER A 22 22.86 -0.25 9.72
N LEU A 23 21.72 -0.60 10.36
CA LEU A 23 20.38 -0.18 9.90
C LEU A 23 20.23 1.34 9.94
N GLN A 24 20.67 1.94 11.04
CA GLN A 24 20.67 3.41 11.18
C GLN A 24 21.59 4.08 10.15
N GLN A 25 22.73 3.46 9.83
CA GLN A 25 23.67 3.96 8.83
C GLN A 25 23.04 3.86 7.42
N GLN A 26 22.38 2.77 7.08
CA GLN A 26 21.71 2.60 5.78
C GLN A 26 20.63 3.67 5.55
N LEU A 27 19.88 4.07 6.60
CA LEU A 27 18.92 5.17 6.47
C LEU A 27 19.62 6.51 6.20
N ARG A 28 20.80 6.76 6.80
CA ARG A 28 21.59 7.96 6.48
C ARG A 28 22.07 7.95 5.05
N GLU A 29 22.57 6.82 4.58
CA GLU A 29 23.03 6.64 3.19
C GLU A 29 21.92 6.87 2.16
N LEU A 30 20.66 6.48 2.47
CA LEU A 30 19.52 6.80 1.62
C LEU A 30 19.27 8.30 1.51
N VAL A 31 19.37 9.02 2.62
CA VAL A 31 19.13 10.48 2.68
C VAL A 31 20.29 11.27 2.04
N GLU A 32 21.52 10.77 2.13
CA GLU A 32 22.73 11.42 1.61
C GLU A 32 22.88 11.28 0.08
N ARG A 33 22.04 10.48 -0.58
CA ARG A 33 22.02 10.39 -2.05
C ARG A 33 21.55 11.71 -2.67
N ALA A 34 22.06 12.04 -3.84
CA ALA A 34 21.61 13.23 -4.59
C ALA A 34 20.13 13.14 -5.02
N ASP A 35 19.63 11.92 -5.28
CA ASP A 35 18.23 11.61 -5.60
C ASP A 35 17.46 11.03 -4.39
N GLY A 36 18.06 11.08 -3.21
CA GLY A 36 17.54 10.48 -1.99
C GLY A 36 16.37 11.24 -1.35
N PRO A 37 15.57 10.55 -0.50
CA PRO A 37 14.48 11.19 0.23
C PRO A 37 15.03 12.18 1.27
N PRO A 38 14.44 13.40 1.42
CA PRO A 38 14.80 14.29 2.53
C PRO A 38 14.62 13.67 3.91
N GLY A 39 13.67 12.73 4.06
CA GLY A 39 13.40 12.05 5.32
C GLY A 39 13.02 10.59 5.18
N VAL A 40 13.49 9.80 6.14
CA VAL A 40 13.18 8.36 6.25
C VAL A 40 12.83 8.04 7.69
N ILE A 41 11.82 7.21 7.90
CA ILE A 41 11.48 6.64 9.20
C ILE A 41 11.14 5.16 9.07
N ALA A 42 11.70 4.34 9.96
CA ALA A 42 11.35 2.94 10.11
C ALA A 42 11.00 2.64 11.57
N VAL A 43 9.90 1.93 11.78
CA VAL A 43 9.46 1.49 13.11
C VAL A 43 9.43 -0.03 13.13
N LEU A 44 10.29 -0.62 13.96
CA LEU A 44 10.26 -2.04 14.29
C LEU A 44 9.51 -2.25 15.60
N ARG A 45 8.56 -3.17 15.62
CA ARG A 45 7.89 -3.59 16.84
C ARG A 45 7.97 -5.10 17.02
N ASP A 46 8.33 -5.54 18.24
CA ASP A 46 8.32 -6.93 18.68
C ASP A 46 7.64 -7.00 20.05
N GLY A 47 6.44 -7.62 20.08
CA GLY A 47 5.59 -7.54 21.26
C GLY A 47 5.34 -6.10 21.69
N ASP A 48 5.82 -5.70 22.88
CA ASP A 48 5.71 -4.35 23.44
C ASP A 48 6.93 -3.47 23.17
N ARG A 49 8.03 -4.05 22.66
CA ARG A 49 9.25 -3.27 22.32
C ARG A 49 9.07 -2.58 20.99
N THR A 50 9.24 -1.26 20.99
CA THR A 50 9.25 -0.45 19.79
C THR A 50 10.63 0.19 19.62
N GLN A 51 11.18 0.11 18.41
CA GLN A 51 12.41 0.81 18.03
C GLN A 51 12.11 1.68 16.81
N VAL A 52 12.50 2.93 16.90
CA VAL A 52 12.34 3.93 15.83
C VAL A 52 13.72 4.28 15.29
N TYR A 53 13.90 4.08 13.99
CA TYR A 53 15.05 4.48 13.21
C TYR A 53 14.62 5.64 12.31
N ARG A 54 15.45 6.66 12.16
CA ARG A 54 15.11 7.82 11.32
C ARG A 54 16.39 8.50 10.83
N ALA A 55 16.31 9.05 9.62
CA ALA A 55 17.37 9.88 9.07
C ALA A 55 16.77 11.07 8.31
N GLY A 56 17.54 12.13 8.16
CA GLY A 56 17.10 13.36 7.50
C GLY A 56 16.03 14.12 8.28
N VAL A 57 15.18 14.81 7.53
CA VAL A 57 14.20 15.76 8.07
C VAL A 57 12.78 15.43 7.59
N ALA A 58 11.81 15.71 8.43
CA ALA A 58 10.38 15.63 8.07
C ALA A 58 9.93 16.83 7.26
N ASP A 59 10.64 17.92 7.39
CA ASP A 59 10.38 19.19 6.72
C ASP A 59 11.72 19.88 6.47
N VAL A 60 12.00 20.11 5.19
CA VAL A 60 13.28 20.71 4.72
C VAL A 60 13.42 22.16 5.21
N GLU A 61 12.31 22.91 5.28
CA GLU A 61 12.33 24.30 5.68
C GLU A 61 12.67 24.46 7.18
N SER A 62 12.02 23.68 8.04
CA SER A 62 12.23 23.77 9.50
C SER A 62 13.38 22.91 10.02
N GLY A 63 13.88 21.96 9.24
CA GLY A 63 14.88 20.98 9.68
C GLY A 63 14.38 19.98 10.72
N ARG A 64 13.07 19.88 10.94
CA ARG A 64 12.46 19.01 11.94
C ARG A 64 12.65 17.52 11.59
N PRO A 65 13.14 16.68 12.52
CA PRO A 65 13.30 15.25 12.25
C PRO A 65 11.95 14.52 12.14
N PRO A 66 11.87 13.40 11.39
CA PRO A 66 10.66 12.56 11.28
C PRO A 66 10.26 11.95 12.63
N ARG A 67 8.95 11.81 12.87
CA ARG A 67 8.37 11.21 14.08
C ARG A 67 7.38 10.12 13.71
N ALA A 68 7.25 9.10 14.57
CA ALA A 68 6.28 8.01 14.36
C ALA A 68 4.82 8.50 14.45
N THR A 69 4.57 9.71 14.87
CA THR A 69 3.27 10.39 14.97
C THR A 69 3.01 11.40 13.86
N ASP A 70 3.94 11.57 12.92
CA ASP A 70 3.72 12.45 11.78
C ASP A 70 2.73 11.80 10.81
N HIS A 71 1.72 12.57 10.41
CA HIS A 71 0.78 12.13 9.38
C HIS A 71 1.47 12.05 8.01
N MET A 72 1.00 11.17 7.17
CA MET A 72 1.49 11.00 5.80
C MET A 72 0.44 10.32 4.93
N ARG A 73 0.54 10.49 3.62
CA ARG A 73 -0.24 9.69 2.68
C ARG A 73 0.32 8.28 2.66
N ILE A 74 -0.56 7.29 2.81
CA ILE A 74 -0.15 5.88 2.84
C ILE A 74 -0.32 5.18 1.50
N ALA A 75 -0.88 5.91 0.51
CA ALA A 75 -1.08 5.40 -0.84
C ALA A 75 -1.73 3.99 -0.83
N SER A 76 -1.23 3.08 -1.65
CA SER A 76 -1.80 1.74 -1.82
C SER A 76 -1.82 0.85 -0.58
N VAL A 77 -1.19 1.24 0.54
CA VAL A 77 -1.44 0.57 1.83
C VAL A 77 -2.93 0.65 2.21
N ALA A 78 -3.67 1.66 1.72
CA ALA A 78 -5.12 1.78 1.86
C ALA A 78 -5.89 0.56 1.32
N LYS A 79 -5.32 -0.19 0.35
CA LYS A 79 -5.94 -1.42 -0.18
C LYS A 79 -6.05 -2.52 0.87
N ALA A 80 -5.09 -2.60 1.81
CA ALA A 80 -5.20 -3.50 2.95
C ALA A 80 -6.34 -3.09 3.90
N PHE A 81 -6.63 -1.78 4.03
CA PHE A 81 -7.78 -1.29 4.81
C PHE A 81 -9.11 -1.65 4.13
N SER A 82 -9.23 -1.50 2.80
CA SER A 82 -10.44 -1.93 2.08
C SER A 82 -10.62 -3.44 2.16
N GLY A 83 -9.53 -4.20 2.10
CA GLY A 83 -9.54 -5.63 2.35
C GLY A 83 -10.00 -5.99 3.77
N ALA A 84 -9.54 -5.26 4.79
CA ALA A 84 -9.97 -5.46 6.17
C ALA A 84 -11.48 -5.22 6.33
N VAL A 85 -12.03 -4.17 5.71
CA VAL A 85 -13.48 -3.91 5.70
C VAL A 85 -14.23 -5.06 5.02
N ALA A 86 -13.83 -5.45 3.80
CA ALA A 86 -14.51 -6.49 3.03
C ALA A 86 -14.48 -7.85 3.75
N LEU A 87 -13.30 -8.27 4.23
CA LEU A 87 -13.14 -9.53 4.97
C LEU A 87 -13.89 -9.51 6.31
N GLY A 88 -13.94 -8.36 6.99
CA GLY A 88 -14.76 -8.16 8.19
C GLY A 88 -16.26 -8.27 7.90
N LEU A 89 -16.72 -7.86 6.72
CA LEU A 89 -18.12 -8.05 6.27
C LEU A 89 -18.39 -9.51 5.86
N VAL A 90 -17.40 -10.19 5.30
CA VAL A 90 -17.50 -11.65 5.04
C VAL A 90 -17.67 -12.43 6.34
N ASP A 91 -16.92 -12.12 7.37
CA ASP A 91 -17.08 -12.76 8.69
C ASP A 91 -18.47 -12.53 9.32
N ARG A 92 -19.08 -11.38 9.02
CA ARG A 92 -20.43 -11.03 9.52
C ARG A 92 -21.56 -11.53 8.62
N GLY A 93 -21.22 -12.29 7.55
CA GLY A 93 -22.20 -12.80 6.59
C GLY A 93 -22.93 -11.71 5.79
N ARG A 94 -22.34 -10.51 5.67
CA ARG A 94 -22.89 -9.40 4.89
C ARG A 94 -22.40 -9.43 3.44
N LEU A 95 -21.25 -10.06 3.20
CA LEU A 95 -20.67 -10.36 1.90
C LEU A 95 -20.15 -11.79 1.91
N HIS A 96 -19.99 -12.36 0.72
CA HIS A 96 -19.30 -13.63 0.51
C HIS A 96 -18.19 -13.44 -0.52
N LEU A 97 -17.11 -14.21 -0.41
CA LEU A 97 -15.98 -14.08 -1.34
C LEU A 97 -16.36 -14.41 -2.81
N ASN A 98 -17.46 -15.12 -3.00
CA ASN A 98 -17.97 -15.47 -4.33
C ASN A 98 -19.12 -14.56 -4.79
N ASP A 99 -19.55 -13.57 -3.99
CA ASP A 99 -20.51 -12.57 -4.44
C ASP A 99 -19.91 -11.81 -5.63
N THR A 100 -20.71 -11.64 -6.66
CA THR A 100 -20.26 -11.01 -7.92
C THR A 100 -20.62 -9.53 -7.96
N ILE A 101 -19.93 -8.78 -8.84
CA ILE A 101 -20.31 -7.38 -9.12
C ILE A 101 -21.76 -7.30 -9.56
N GLY A 102 -22.22 -8.20 -10.45
CA GLY A 102 -23.60 -8.18 -10.94
C GLY A 102 -24.66 -8.39 -9.87
N GLU A 103 -24.36 -9.21 -8.84
CA GLU A 103 -25.27 -9.46 -7.71
C GLU A 103 -25.33 -8.27 -6.74
N VAL A 104 -24.22 -7.63 -6.47
CA VAL A 104 -24.11 -6.59 -5.42
C VAL A 104 -24.22 -5.17 -5.99
N LEU A 105 -23.70 -4.95 -7.21
CA LEU A 105 -23.65 -3.68 -7.91
C LEU A 105 -24.26 -3.79 -9.31
N PRO A 106 -25.56 -4.10 -9.45
CA PRO A 106 -26.19 -4.41 -10.73
C PRO A 106 -26.19 -3.25 -11.75
N ALA A 107 -25.90 -2.02 -11.29
CA ALA A 107 -25.78 -0.86 -12.15
C ALA A 107 -24.41 -0.75 -12.84
N GLN A 108 -23.42 -1.58 -12.45
CA GLN A 108 -22.11 -1.62 -13.13
C GLN A 108 -22.22 -2.31 -14.48
N PRO A 109 -21.24 -2.10 -15.40
CA PRO A 109 -21.27 -2.71 -16.74
C PRO A 109 -21.49 -4.22 -16.72
N VAL A 110 -22.36 -4.71 -17.61
CA VAL A 110 -22.72 -6.14 -17.70
C VAL A 110 -21.48 -7.02 -17.93
N ALA A 111 -20.50 -6.52 -18.67
CA ALA A 111 -19.22 -7.21 -18.91
C ALA A 111 -18.49 -7.56 -17.60
N TRP A 112 -18.70 -6.80 -16.51
CA TRP A 112 -18.05 -7.00 -15.22
C TRP A 112 -18.83 -7.88 -14.24
N HIS A 113 -20.09 -8.23 -14.57
CA HIS A 113 -21.02 -8.89 -13.65
C HIS A 113 -20.54 -10.23 -13.10
N GLN A 114 -19.63 -10.94 -13.80
CA GLN A 114 -19.09 -12.22 -13.33
C GLN A 114 -17.85 -12.10 -12.43
N VAL A 115 -17.34 -10.89 -12.22
CA VAL A 115 -16.19 -10.66 -11.35
C VAL A 115 -16.61 -10.82 -9.90
N THR A 116 -15.88 -11.66 -9.15
CA THR A 116 -16.18 -11.93 -7.74
C THR A 116 -15.38 -11.04 -6.78
N LEU A 117 -15.89 -10.86 -5.55
CA LEU A 117 -15.17 -10.16 -4.48
C LEU A 117 -13.76 -10.76 -4.26
N ARG A 118 -13.60 -12.09 -4.36
CA ARG A 118 -12.30 -12.75 -4.27
C ARG A 118 -11.33 -12.26 -5.34
N GLN A 119 -11.79 -12.14 -6.57
CA GLN A 119 -10.98 -11.71 -7.70
C GLN A 119 -10.59 -10.23 -7.62
N LEU A 120 -11.46 -9.41 -7.06
CA LEU A 120 -11.13 -8.01 -6.72
C LEU A 120 -10.06 -7.96 -5.62
N LEU A 121 -10.21 -8.73 -4.53
CA LEU A 121 -9.29 -8.72 -3.40
C LEU A 121 -7.88 -9.23 -3.74
N ASN A 122 -7.70 -10.03 -4.78
CA ASN A 122 -6.40 -10.59 -5.17
C ASN A 122 -5.93 -10.13 -6.56
N HIS A 123 -6.57 -9.10 -7.13
CA HIS A 123 -6.20 -8.52 -8.42
C HIS A 123 -6.19 -9.53 -9.59
N THR A 124 -7.21 -10.39 -9.63
CA THR A 124 -7.47 -11.29 -10.77
C THR A 124 -8.80 -11.00 -11.45
N SER A 125 -9.33 -9.79 -11.25
CA SER A 125 -10.63 -9.35 -11.77
C SER A 125 -10.65 -9.15 -13.28
N GLY A 126 -9.58 -8.61 -13.84
CA GLY A 126 -9.51 -8.11 -15.20
C GLY A 126 -10.14 -6.73 -15.40
N LEU A 127 -10.53 -6.04 -14.31
CA LEU A 127 -11.07 -4.68 -14.42
C LEU A 127 -9.99 -3.71 -14.94
N PRO A 128 -10.31 -2.90 -15.95
CA PRO A 128 -9.43 -1.83 -16.42
C PRO A 128 -9.16 -0.84 -15.28
N ASP A 129 -7.95 -0.27 -15.23
CA ASP A 129 -7.56 0.64 -14.15
C ASP A 129 -8.02 2.07 -14.46
N TYR A 130 -9.02 2.57 -13.71
CA TYR A 130 -9.55 3.92 -13.89
C TYR A 130 -8.47 5.01 -13.81
N SER A 131 -7.43 4.78 -12.99
CA SER A 131 -6.37 5.77 -12.78
C SER A 131 -5.42 5.92 -13.97
N ALA A 132 -5.48 4.99 -14.92
CA ALA A 132 -4.77 5.04 -16.20
C ALA A 132 -5.64 5.53 -17.35
N SER A 133 -6.95 5.72 -17.14
CA SER A 133 -7.84 6.20 -18.20
C SER A 133 -7.49 7.63 -18.63
N PRO A 134 -7.54 7.96 -19.93
CA PRO A 134 -7.22 9.30 -20.41
C PRO A 134 -8.03 10.41 -19.72
N GLY A 135 -9.34 10.20 -19.54
CA GLY A 135 -10.19 11.21 -18.90
C GLY A 135 -9.83 11.50 -17.44
N PHE A 136 -9.40 10.50 -16.68
CA PHE A 136 -8.91 10.72 -15.31
C PHE A 136 -7.55 11.41 -15.32
N VAL A 137 -6.62 10.95 -16.18
CA VAL A 137 -5.27 11.52 -16.30
C VAL A 137 -5.31 12.98 -16.73
N ASP A 138 -6.16 13.35 -17.67
CA ASP A 138 -6.33 14.74 -18.12
C ASP A 138 -6.75 15.64 -16.96
N ILE A 139 -7.78 15.25 -16.19
CA ILE A 139 -8.26 16.02 -15.04
C ILE A 139 -7.16 16.23 -13.99
N ILE A 140 -6.45 15.18 -13.60
CA ILE A 140 -5.39 15.30 -12.57
C ILE A 140 -4.16 16.06 -13.07
N SER A 141 -3.92 16.07 -14.37
CA SER A 141 -2.82 16.82 -14.97
C SER A 141 -3.12 18.33 -15.01
N GLU A 142 -4.39 18.70 -15.25
CA GLU A 142 -4.84 20.09 -15.25
C GLU A 142 -5.06 20.63 -13.83
N ASP A 143 -5.71 19.84 -12.96
CA ASP A 143 -5.99 20.19 -11.56
C ASP A 143 -5.71 18.97 -10.64
N PRO A 144 -4.47 18.78 -10.16
CA PRO A 144 -4.14 17.69 -9.23
C PRO A 144 -4.94 17.71 -7.92
N ARG A 145 -5.53 18.87 -7.57
CA ARG A 145 -6.37 19.04 -6.37
C ARG A 145 -7.85 18.86 -6.65
N HIS A 146 -8.23 18.46 -7.87
CA HIS A 146 -9.60 18.20 -8.24
C HIS A 146 -10.30 17.29 -7.22
N ARG A 147 -11.52 17.66 -6.85
CA ARG A 147 -12.33 16.87 -5.93
C ARG A 147 -13.29 15.99 -6.71
N PHE A 148 -12.92 14.72 -6.83
CA PHE A 148 -13.74 13.69 -7.48
C PHE A 148 -14.92 13.28 -6.60
N ASP A 149 -16.03 12.88 -7.24
CA ASP A 149 -16.98 11.98 -6.61
C ASP A 149 -16.38 10.57 -6.57
N SER A 150 -15.82 10.20 -5.43
CA SER A 150 -15.07 8.95 -5.26
C SER A 150 -15.89 7.69 -5.59
N ARG A 151 -17.23 7.78 -5.55
CA ARG A 151 -18.14 6.66 -5.87
C ARG A 151 -18.37 6.49 -7.37
N ARG A 152 -17.91 7.45 -8.16
CA ARG A 152 -18.03 7.47 -9.61
C ARG A 152 -16.69 7.25 -10.32
N LEU A 153 -15.63 6.87 -9.61
CA LEU A 153 -14.31 6.64 -10.20
C LEU A 153 -14.32 5.52 -11.25
N LEU A 154 -15.18 4.52 -11.11
CA LEU A 154 -15.34 3.47 -12.12
C LEU A 154 -16.01 3.96 -13.41
N ASP A 155 -16.71 5.10 -13.39
CA ASP A 155 -17.32 5.68 -14.61
C ASP A 155 -16.27 6.02 -15.68
N PHE A 156 -15.01 6.28 -15.27
CA PHE A 156 -13.90 6.55 -16.20
C PHE A 156 -13.53 5.39 -17.12
N VAL A 157 -13.95 4.18 -16.78
CA VAL A 157 -13.66 2.93 -17.54
C VAL A 157 -14.92 2.11 -17.77
N ALA A 158 -16.11 2.67 -17.53
CA ALA A 158 -17.37 1.93 -17.61
C ALA A 158 -17.71 1.43 -19.02
N ASP A 159 -17.17 2.06 -20.06
CA ASP A 159 -17.35 1.68 -21.46
C ASP A 159 -16.28 0.65 -21.94
N GLU A 160 -15.35 0.25 -21.05
CA GLU A 160 -14.27 -0.67 -21.39
C GLU A 160 -14.63 -2.12 -21.01
N ASP A 161 -14.22 -3.05 -21.87
CA ASP A 161 -14.31 -4.48 -21.58
C ASP A 161 -13.27 -4.90 -20.53
N LEU A 162 -13.47 -6.08 -19.92
CA LEU A 162 -12.44 -6.70 -19.08
C LEU A 162 -11.16 -6.94 -19.89
N GLU A 163 -10.00 -6.60 -19.34
CA GLU A 163 -8.71 -6.79 -20.00
C GLU A 163 -8.34 -8.28 -20.16
N PHE A 164 -8.94 -9.13 -19.36
CA PHE A 164 -8.82 -10.59 -19.44
C PHE A 164 -9.98 -11.28 -18.70
N ARG A 165 -10.13 -12.58 -18.94
CA ARG A 165 -11.13 -13.40 -18.24
C ARG A 165 -10.84 -13.43 -16.74
N PRO A 166 -11.80 -13.09 -15.85
CA PRO A 166 -11.63 -13.12 -14.41
C PRO A 166 -11.03 -14.44 -13.89
N GLY A 167 -10.02 -14.33 -13.05
CA GLY A 167 -9.30 -15.47 -12.47
C GLY A 167 -8.20 -16.08 -13.34
N SER A 168 -8.02 -15.63 -14.60
CA SER A 168 -7.04 -16.24 -15.52
C SER A 168 -5.61 -15.77 -15.32
N ARG A 169 -5.41 -14.56 -14.80
CA ARG A 169 -4.09 -14.00 -14.49
C ARG A 169 -4.19 -12.94 -13.39
N TYR A 170 -3.06 -12.59 -12.83
CA TYR A 170 -2.91 -11.45 -11.92
C TYR A 170 -2.59 -10.18 -12.72
N GLN A 171 -3.27 -9.08 -12.39
CA GLN A 171 -2.91 -7.73 -12.84
C GLN A 171 -3.43 -6.72 -11.82
N TYR A 172 -2.50 -5.95 -11.25
CA TYR A 172 -2.84 -4.92 -10.27
C TYR A 172 -3.75 -3.86 -10.88
N SER A 173 -4.88 -3.55 -10.23
CA SER A 173 -5.81 -2.50 -10.66
C SER A 173 -6.34 -1.72 -9.46
N ASN A 174 -6.34 -0.39 -9.57
CA ASN A 174 -6.95 0.49 -8.56
C ASN A 174 -8.48 0.37 -8.57
N SER A 175 -9.07 0.06 -9.73
CA SER A 175 -10.52 -0.16 -9.87
C SER A 175 -11.06 -1.25 -8.96
N ASP A 176 -10.25 -2.29 -8.70
CA ASP A 176 -10.65 -3.37 -7.79
C ASP A 176 -11.05 -2.86 -6.40
N ASN A 177 -10.26 -1.95 -5.84
CA ASN A 177 -10.52 -1.44 -4.50
C ASN A 177 -11.65 -0.42 -4.46
N ILE A 178 -11.91 0.29 -5.56
CA ILE A 178 -13.12 1.10 -5.69
C ILE A 178 -14.36 0.19 -5.70
N ALA A 179 -14.35 -0.88 -6.50
CA ALA A 179 -15.43 -1.87 -6.55
C ALA A 179 -15.66 -2.53 -5.17
N ILE A 180 -14.59 -2.92 -4.45
CA ILE A 180 -14.68 -3.48 -3.09
C ILE A 180 -15.40 -2.51 -2.14
N ALA A 181 -15.03 -1.23 -2.16
CA ALA A 181 -15.65 -0.23 -1.29
C ALA A 181 -17.13 -0.01 -1.64
N LEU A 182 -17.47 0.03 -2.94
CA LEU A 182 -18.85 0.13 -3.40
C LEU A 182 -19.67 -1.11 -3.03
N MET A 183 -19.13 -2.32 -3.15
CA MET A 183 -19.77 -3.56 -2.69
C MET A 183 -20.02 -3.53 -1.18
N ALA A 184 -19.07 -3.00 -0.40
CA ALA A 184 -19.23 -2.85 1.05
C ALA A 184 -20.36 -1.85 1.39
N GLU A 185 -20.47 -0.73 0.68
CA GLU A 185 -21.57 0.23 0.84
C GLU A 185 -22.92 -0.39 0.46
N ALA A 186 -22.99 -1.07 -0.70
CA ALA A 186 -24.22 -1.69 -1.17
C ALA A 186 -24.74 -2.80 -0.21
N ALA A 187 -23.84 -3.66 0.28
CA ALA A 187 -24.18 -4.75 1.18
C ALA A 187 -24.64 -4.29 2.58
N THR A 188 -24.30 -3.05 2.98
CA THR A 188 -24.56 -2.55 4.35
C THR A 188 -25.51 -1.35 4.41
N GLY A 189 -25.67 -0.62 3.30
CA GLY A 189 -26.35 0.68 3.27
C GLY A 189 -25.58 1.79 3.99
N ARG A 190 -24.29 1.59 4.30
CA ARG A 190 -23.45 2.50 5.09
C ARG A 190 -22.30 3.04 4.24
N ARG A 191 -21.89 4.26 4.53
CA ARG A 191 -20.75 4.88 3.85
C ARG A 191 -19.45 4.17 4.20
N TYR A 192 -18.57 4.03 3.21
CA TYR A 192 -17.27 3.34 3.37
C TYR A 192 -16.42 3.95 4.48
N GLU A 193 -16.41 5.27 4.61
CA GLU A 193 -15.71 5.98 5.69
C GLU A 193 -16.20 5.57 7.09
N THR A 194 -17.50 5.29 7.21
CA THR A 194 -18.09 4.79 8.46
C THR A 194 -17.68 3.34 8.72
N LEU A 195 -17.67 2.51 7.67
CA LEU A 195 -17.23 1.11 7.78
C LEU A 195 -15.74 1.02 8.15
N LEU A 196 -14.87 1.86 7.58
CA LEU A 196 -13.47 1.96 7.98
C LEU A 196 -13.33 2.27 9.47
N ARG A 197 -14.06 3.26 9.95
CA ARG A 197 -14.00 3.66 11.36
C ARG A 197 -14.41 2.52 12.28
N GLU A 198 -15.56 1.90 12.03
CA GLU A 198 -16.15 0.89 12.94
C GLU A 198 -15.51 -0.48 12.84
N LEU A 199 -15.07 -0.88 11.65
CA LEU A 199 -14.51 -2.21 11.41
C LEU A 199 -12.98 -2.26 11.52
N VAL A 200 -12.31 -1.10 11.42
CA VAL A 200 -10.84 -1.05 11.38
C VAL A 200 -10.27 -0.07 12.39
N TYR A 201 -10.67 1.22 12.34
CA TYR A 201 -10.00 2.24 13.14
C TYR A 201 -10.28 2.06 14.63
N GLU A 202 -11.55 2.01 15.05
CA GLU A 202 -11.94 1.85 16.45
C GLU A 202 -11.42 0.53 17.07
N PRO A 203 -11.56 -0.65 16.42
CA PRO A 203 -11.06 -1.89 17.00
C PRO A 203 -9.55 -1.95 17.22
N LEU A 204 -8.77 -1.17 16.45
CA LEU A 204 -7.30 -1.14 16.53
C LEU A 204 -6.75 0.15 17.17
N GLY A 205 -7.61 1.09 17.59
CA GLY A 205 -7.20 2.37 18.19
C GLY A 205 -6.38 3.25 17.24
N LEU A 206 -6.82 3.37 15.98
CA LEU A 206 -6.12 4.17 14.95
C LEU A 206 -6.63 5.60 14.95
N ASP A 207 -6.32 6.36 16.00
CA ASP A 207 -6.87 7.70 16.25
C ASP A 207 -6.34 8.79 15.31
N ALA A 208 -5.19 8.53 14.68
CA ALA A 208 -4.53 9.43 13.73
C ALA A 208 -4.66 8.95 12.27
N THR A 209 -5.66 8.10 11.99
CA THR A 209 -5.93 7.55 10.64
C THR A 209 -7.28 8.06 10.13
N SER A 210 -7.30 8.52 8.89
CA SER A 210 -8.52 9.05 8.27
C SER A 210 -8.54 8.87 6.75
N LEU A 211 -9.73 8.99 6.15
CA LEU A 211 -9.92 9.04 4.69
C LEU A 211 -10.47 10.42 4.32
N PRO A 212 -9.60 11.42 4.08
CA PRO A 212 -10.04 12.76 3.71
C PRO A 212 -10.57 12.79 2.27
N GLN A 213 -11.34 13.83 1.94
CA GLN A 213 -11.84 14.07 0.58
C GLN A 213 -11.05 15.14 -0.17
N GLY A 214 -10.20 15.88 0.51
CA GLY A 214 -9.39 16.95 -0.05
C GLY A 214 -7.91 16.61 -0.08
N TYR A 215 -7.10 17.62 -0.28
CA TYR A 215 -5.64 17.50 -0.43
C TYR A 215 -4.86 17.80 0.84
N ARG A 216 -5.46 18.43 1.85
CA ARG A 216 -4.76 18.83 3.09
C ARG A 216 -4.44 17.65 3.98
N LEU A 217 -3.27 17.73 4.63
CA LEU A 217 -2.83 16.78 5.65
C LEU A 217 -3.05 17.34 7.06
N PRO A 218 -3.43 16.51 8.04
CA PRO A 218 -3.42 16.92 9.45
C PRO A 218 -2.00 17.20 9.93
N VAL A 219 -1.82 18.26 10.71
CA VAL A 219 -0.53 18.62 11.29
C VAL A 219 -0.31 17.90 12.63
N PRO A 220 0.95 17.55 13.00
CA PRO A 220 2.16 17.60 12.17
C PRO A 220 2.21 16.47 11.14
N PHE A 221 2.87 16.69 10.02
CA PHE A 221 3.04 15.65 8.99
C PHE A 221 4.50 15.55 8.53
N LEU A 222 4.85 14.37 8.00
CA LEU A 222 6.06 14.15 7.24
C LEU A 222 5.81 14.74 5.84
N HIS A 223 6.57 15.78 5.48
CA HIS A 223 6.46 16.38 4.16
C HIS A 223 6.95 15.41 3.08
N GLY A 224 6.21 15.32 1.98
CA GLY A 224 6.55 14.51 0.83
C GLY A 224 7.15 15.35 -0.29
N TYR A 225 8.22 14.86 -0.89
CA TYR A 225 8.99 15.64 -1.85
C TYR A 225 9.12 14.94 -3.20
N GLN A 226 9.07 15.73 -4.25
CA GLN A 226 9.64 15.40 -5.55
C GLN A 226 11.06 15.94 -5.59
N ILE A 227 12.01 15.11 -5.98
CA ILE A 227 13.42 15.53 -6.07
C ILE A 227 13.69 16.00 -7.49
N ASP A 228 13.89 17.31 -7.62
CA ASP A 228 14.32 17.91 -8.88
C ASP A 228 15.87 17.97 -8.90
N PRO A 229 16.52 17.42 -9.93
CA PRO A 229 17.98 17.37 -9.98
C PRO A 229 18.67 18.74 -10.05
N GLN A 230 17.94 19.79 -10.44
CA GLN A 230 18.48 21.14 -10.61
C GLN A 230 18.13 22.06 -9.43
N THR A 231 16.90 21.97 -8.90
CA THR A 231 16.38 22.86 -7.87
C THR A 231 16.31 22.21 -6.49
N GLY A 232 16.51 20.89 -6.40
CA GLY A 232 16.43 20.15 -5.16
C GLY A 232 15.00 19.70 -4.82
N PRO A 233 14.70 19.44 -3.53
CA PRO A 233 13.40 18.91 -3.09
C PRO A 233 12.28 19.95 -3.22
N VAL A 234 11.22 19.57 -3.95
CA VAL A 234 9.98 20.35 -4.09
C VAL A 234 8.90 19.68 -3.24
N ASP A 235 8.29 20.41 -2.31
CA ASP A 235 7.21 19.89 -1.46
C ASP A 235 5.94 19.63 -2.28
N VAL A 236 5.53 18.36 -2.30
CA VAL A 236 4.30 17.88 -2.97
C VAL A 236 3.32 17.22 -2.00
N SER A 237 3.51 17.40 -0.69
CA SER A 237 2.68 16.79 0.37
C SER A 237 1.18 16.99 0.14
N GLU A 238 0.81 18.20 -0.27
CA GLU A 238 -0.56 18.63 -0.50
C GLU A 238 -0.85 18.91 -2.00
N ALA A 239 -0.11 18.26 -2.91
CA ALA A 239 -0.28 18.45 -4.34
C ALA A 239 -1.53 17.76 -4.90
N VAL A 240 -1.93 16.61 -4.33
CA VAL A 240 -3.01 15.79 -4.90
C VAL A 240 -4.19 15.61 -3.94
N SER A 241 -5.40 15.57 -4.48
CA SER A 241 -6.62 15.27 -3.71
C SER A 241 -6.74 13.79 -3.40
N ALA A 242 -7.10 13.45 -2.15
CA ALA A 242 -7.32 12.07 -1.74
C ALA A 242 -8.57 11.43 -2.37
N SER A 243 -9.55 12.24 -2.79
CA SER A 243 -10.81 11.77 -3.37
C SER A 243 -10.62 10.98 -4.67
N GLY A 244 -9.60 11.32 -5.48
CA GLY A 244 -9.27 10.60 -6.71
C GLY A 244 -8.64 9.22 -6.49
N ALA A 245 -8.16 8.92 -5.28
CA ALA A 245 -7.63 7.61 -4.91
C ALA A 245 -8.55 6.83 -3.96
N TRP A 246 -9.34 7.51 -3.15
CA TRP A 246 -10.34 6.99 -2.20
C TRP A 246 -9.92 5.66 -1.55
N ALA A 247 -10.70 4.56 -1.76
CA ALA A 247 -10.45 3.25 -1.19
C ALA A 247 -9.15 2.58 -1.71
N ALA A 248 -8.65 3.01 -2.87
CA ALA A 248 -7.41 2.49 -3.46
C ALA A 248 -6.14 3.12 -2.89
N GLY A 249 -6.21 4.38 -2.36
CA GLY A 249 -5.00 5.09 -1.96
C GLY A 249 -5.19 6.37 -1.13
N GLY A 250 -6.43 6.77 -0.82
CA GLY A 250 -6.74 8.08 -0.24
C GLY A 250 -6.51 8.22 1.27
N ILE A 251 -6.17 7.15 1.99
CA ILE A 251 -6.00 7.20 3.44
C ILE A 251 -4.74 7.97 3.84
N VAL A 252 -4.87 8.75 4.91
CA VAL A 252 -3.80 9.41 5.65
C VAL A 252 -3.67 8.73 7.01
N SER A 253 -2.44 8.43 7.43
CA SER A 253 -2.15 7.74 8.69
C SER A 253 -0.78 8.14 9.22
N THR A 254 -0.34 7.52 10.32
CA THR A 254 0.98 7.71 10.93
C THR A 254 1.74 6.37 10.98
N PRO A 255 3.09 6.36 11.05
CA PRO A 255 3.84 5.13 11.30
C PRO A 255 3.39 4.37 12.55
N LYS A 256 2.95 5.08 13.60
CA LYS A 256 2.41 4.49 14.82
C LYS A 256 1.12 3.70 14.54
N ASP A 257 0.15 4.34 13.89
CA ASP A 257 -1.14 3.71 13.57
C ASP A 257 -0.99 2.57 12.55
N LEU A 258 -0.13 2.76 11.55
CA LEU A 258 0.19 1.69 10.58
C LEU A 258 0.81 0.46 11.26
N THR A 259 1.63 0.68 12.31
CA THR A 259 2.17 -0.42 13.14
C THR A 259 1.04 -1.19 13.84
N ALA A 260 0.07 -0.49 14.42
CA ALA A 260 -1.10 -1.13 15.06
C ALA A 260 -1.98 -1.83 14.01
N PHE A 261 -2.25 -1.16 12.88
CA PHE A 261 -3.04 -1.71 11.79
C PHE A 261 -2.47 -3.04 11.27
N ILE A 262 -1.21 -3.06 10.85
CA ILE A 262 -0.66 -4.25 10.20
C ILE A 262 -0.55 -5.44 11.16
N ARG A 263 -0.29 -5.19 12.43
CA ARG A 263 -0.28 -6.23 13.46
C ARG A 263 -1.66 -6.85 13.65
N GLY A 264 -2.71 -6.02 13.73
CA GLY A 264 -4.10 -6.49 13.84
C GLY A 264 -4.58 -7.19 12.57
N TYR A 265 -4.23 -6.67 11.40
CA TYR A 265 -4.67 -7.20 10.11
C TYR A 265 -4.00 -8.53 9.77
N ALA A 266 -2.68 -8.62 9.81
CA ALA A 266 -1.96 -9.87 9.56
C ALA A 266 -2.13 -10.87 10.70
N GLY A 267 -2.22 -10.40 11.96
CA GLY A 267 -2.38 -11.24 13.15
C GLY A 267 -3.78 -11.81 13.35
N GLY A 268 -4.77 -11.37 12.57
CA GLY A 268 -6.13 -11.92 12.62
C GLY A 268 -7.03 -11.31 13.71
N THR A 269 -6.72 -10.10 14.21
CA THR A 269 -7.58 -9.43 15.20
C THR A 269 -8.91 -8.98 14.59
N LEU A 270 -8.92 -8.64 13.29
CA LEU A 270 -10.08 -8.07 12.59
C LEU A 270 -11.00 -9.12 11.97
N VAL A 271 -10.54 -10.33 11.79
CA VAL A 271 -11.24 -11.41 11.10
C VAL A 271 -11.05 -12.75 11.79
N SER A 272 -12.01 -13.68 11.61
CA SER A 272 -11.90 -15.04 12.13
C SER A 272 -10.76 -15.83 11.49
N ASP A 273 -10.31 -16.88 12.15
CA ASP A 273 -9.33 -17.83 11.61
C ASP A 273 -9.76 -18.44 10.27
N ARG A 274 -11.08 -18.63 10.06
CA ARG A 274 -11.63 -19.15 8.82
C ARG A 274 -11.36 -18.18 7.66
N THR A 275 -11.71 -16.90 7.84
CA THR A 275 -11.51 -15.86 6.83
C THR A 275 -10.04 -15.55 6.63
N ARG A 276 -9.25 -15.56 7.71
CA ARG A 276 -7.82 -15.38 7.65
C ARG A 276 -7.12 -16.49 6.83
N ARG A 277 -7.53 -17.74 6.93
CA ARG A 277 -7.00 -18.80 6.05
C ARG A 277 -7.28 -18.52 4.58
N GLN A 278 -8.43 -17.93 4.21
CA GLN A 278 -8.71 -17.51 2.84
C GLN A 278 -7.83 -16.31 2.43
N GLN A 279 -7.64 -15.35 3.34
CA GLN A 279 -6.78 -14.18 3.12
C GLN A 279 -5.34 -14.60 2.78
N PHE A 280 -4.83 -15.63 3.40
CA PHE A 280 -3.47 -16.15 3.25
C PHE A 280 -3.35 -17.23 2.15
N THR A 281 -4.26 -17.26 1.20
CA THR A 281 -4.12 -18.06 -0.02
C THR A 281 -3.43 -17.21 -1.08
N PHE A 282 -2.19 -17.54 -1.43
CA PHE A 282 -1.32 -16.70 -2.24
C PHE A 282 -1.21 -17.15 -3.69
N ILE A 283 -1.13 -16.17 -4.60
CA ILE A 283 -0.86 -16.31 -6.03
C ILE A 283 0.62 -16.00 -6.26
N PRO A 284 1.44 -16.97 -6.72
CA PRO A 284 2.86 -16.77 -6.96
C PRO A 284 3.14 -15.76 -8.08
N GLY A 285 4.24 -14.99 -7.94
CA GLY A 285 4.72 -14.06 -8.97
C GLY A 285 3.93 -12.75 -9.08
N ALA A 286 2.90 -12.56 -8.27
CA ALA A 286 2.14 -11.33 -8.22
C ALA A 286 2.94 -10.23 -7.49
N LEU A 287 3.03 -9.04 -8.08
CA LEU A 287 3.82 -7.93 -7.56
C LEU A 287 2.92 -6.84 -6.97
N SER A 288 3.27 -6.36 -5.78
CA SER A 288 2.76 -5.07 -5.27
C SER A 288 3.38 -3.91 -6.05
N GLN A 289 2.77 -2.73 -5.98
CA GLN A 289 3.28 -1.51 -6.62
C GLN A 289 3.53 -0.42 -5.57
N PRO A 290 4.80 -0.01 -5.36
CA PRO A 290 6.03 -0.59 -5.94
C PRO A 290 6.29 -2.01 -5.42
N PRO A 291 7.20 -2.77 -6.05
CA PRO A 291 7.60 -4.07 -5.53
C PRO A 291 8.20 -3.94 -4.12
N GLY A 292 7.75 -4.80 -3.20
CA GLY A 292 8.34 -4.90 -1.86
C GLY A 292 9.64 -5.71 -1.83
N PRO A 293 10.21 -5.95 -0.63
CA PRO A 293 11.47 -6.70 -0.48
C PRO A 293 11.29 -8.18 -0.85
N GLY A 294 12.33 -8.77 -1.43
CA GLY A 294 12.34 -10.19 -1.78
C GLY A 294 11.34 -10.59 -2.88
N ARG A 295 10.85 -11.83 -2.80
CA ARG A 295 9.82 -12.36 -3.72
C ARG A 295 8.42 -12.07 -3.19
N THR A 296 7.54 -11.63 -4.08
CA THR A 296 6.18 -11.21 -3.75
C THR A 296 5.12 -12.18 -4.26
N GLU A 297 4.06 -12.38 -3.48
CA GLU A 297 2.89 -13.18 -3.81
C GLU A 297 1.63 -12.47 -3.27
N ALA A 298 0.53 -12.44 -4.04
CA ALA A 298 -0.70 -11.77 -3.66
C ALA A 298 -1.67 -12.71 -2.95
N GLY A 299 -2.13 -12.33 -1.76
CA GLY A 299 -3.29 -12.88 -1.06
C GLY A 299 -4.53 -12.00 -1.24
N LEU A 300 -5.53 -12.13 -0.36
CA LEU A 300 -6.69 -11.25 -0.41
C LEU A 300 -6.37 -9.93 0.29
N ALA A 301 -6.09 -8.90 -0.50
CA ALA A 301 -5.67 -7.55 -0.08
C ALA A 301 -4.47 -7.55 0.89
N ILE A 302 -3.58 -8.51 0.76
CA ILE A 302 -2.31 -8.61 1.50
C ILE A 302 -1.27 -9.30 0.62
N TYR A 303 -0.01 -8.90 0.74
CA TYR A 303 1.09 -9.57 0.05
C TYR A 303 1.94 -10.36 1.02
N ARG A 304 2.51 -11.47 0.55
CA ARG A 304 3.61 -12.17 1.19
C ARG A 304 4.91 -11.73 0.56
N TYR A 305 5.82 -11.21 1.36
CA TYR A 305 7.18 -10.84 0.97
C TYR A 305 8.13 -11.89 1.55
N THR A 306 8.69 -12.74 0.69
CA THR A 306 9.64 -13.78 1.08
C THR A 306 11.05 -13.26 0.84
N THR A 307 11.69 -12.87 1.94
CA THR A 307 13.07 -12.38 2.00
C THR A 307 14.05 -13.52 2.28
N ARG A 308 15.37 -13.24 2.22
CA ARG A 308 16.42 -14.19 2.64
C ARG A 308 16.31 -14.62 4.11
N CYS A 309 15.57 -13.90 4.94
CA CYS A 309 15.43 -14.16 6.38
C CYS A 309 14.08 -14.77 6.77
N GLY A 310 13.17 -14.96 5.82
CA GLY A 310 11.83 -15.46 6.05
C GLY A 310 10.75 -14.57 5.44
N ALA A 311 9.50 -14.86 5.77
CA ALA A 311 8.35 -14.18 5.20
C ALA A 311 7.71 -13.18 6.17
N VAL A 312 7.29 -12.05 5.61
CA VAL A 312 6.40 -11.06 6.25
C VAL A 312 5.21 -10.77 5.34
N TYR A 313 4.14 -10.21 5.91
CA TYR A 313 2.85 -10.04 5.26
C TYR A 313 2.39 -8.59 5.39
N GLY A 314 1.99 -7.97 4.30
CA GLY A 314 1.60 -6.56 4.32
C GLY A 314 1.32 -5.97 2.96
N HIS A 315 1.59 -4.68 2.82
CA HIS A 315 1.37 -3.94 1.58
C HIS A 315 2.42 -2.84 1.41
N THR A 316 2.79 -2.55 0.18
CA THR A 316 3.54 -1.34 -0.19
C THR A 316 2.58 -0.21 -0.57
N GLY A 317 3.09 1.01 -0.61
CA GLY A 317 2.34 2.17 -1.08
C GLY A 317 3.24 3.16 -1.78
N ASN A 318 2.73 3.80 -2.83
CA ASN A 318 3.47 4.77 -3.62
C ASN A 318 2.55 5.86 -4.17
N THR A 319 2.91 7.09 -3.91
CA THR A 319 2.21 8.28 -4.42
C THR A 319 3.16 9.48 -4.42
N ALA A 320 2.75 10.58 -5.02
CA ALA A 320 3.53 11.82 -5.00
C ALA A 320 4.06 12.12 -3.59
N GLY A 321 5.39 12.20 -3.45
CA GLY A 321 6.09 12.50 -2.20
C GLY A 321 6.22 11.35 -1.20
N TYR A 322 5.70 10.14 -1.45
CA TYR A 322 5.74 9.07 -0.44
C TYR A 322 5.90 7.67 -1.04
N THR A 323 6.77 6.87 -0.40
CA THR A 323 6.84 5.41 -0.62
C THR A 323 6.80 4.69 0.73
N GLN A 324 5.99 3.64 0.83
CA GLN A 324 5.69 2.92 2.06
C GLN A 324 5.93 1.42 1.93
N LEU A 325 6.38 0.79 3.01
CA LEU A 325 6.22 -0.64 3.28
C LEU A 325 5.63 -0.81 4.67
N VAL A 326 4.56 -1.55 4.78
CA VAL A 326 3.95 -1.92 6.06
C VAL A 326 3.80 -3.43 6.08
N ALA A 327 4.47 -4.11 7.01
CA ALA A 327 4.48 -5.56 7.06
C ALA A 327 4.56 -6.10 8.48
N ALA A 328 4.03 -7.31 8.71
CA ALA A 328 4.11 -8.02 9.98
C ALA A 328 4.37 -9.52 9.79
N THR A 329 4.78 -10.20 10.86
CA THR A 329 4.73 -11.66 10.93
C THR A 329 3.28 -12.16 10.90
N ALA A 330 3.07 -13.41 10.50
CA ALA A 330 1.74 -13.98 10.40
C ALA A 330 0.94 -13.98 11.72
N ASP A 331 1.61 -14.01 12.86
CA ASP A 331 0.99 -13.91 14.17
C ASP A 331 0.76 -12.47 14.66
N GLY A 332 1.14 -11.46 13.87
CA GLY A 332 1.03 -10.05 14.22
C GLY A 332 1.94 -9.58 15.35
N ARG A 333 2.80 -10.45 15.92
CA ARG A 333 3.64 -10.08 17.08
C ARG A 333 4.76 -9.12 16.70
N ARG A 334 5.30 -9.26 15.50
CA ARG A 334 6.38 -8.43 14.98
C ARG A 334 5.95 -7.67 13.75
N SER A 335 6.33 -6.41 13.63
CA SER A 335 5.97 -5.58 12.49
C SER A 335 7.04 -4.57 12.14
N LEU A 336 7.03 -4.17 10.88
CA LEU A 336 7.82 -3.11 10.28
C LEU A 336 6.89 -2.13 9.59
N THR A 337 7.04 -0.83 9.90
CA THR A 337 6.63 0.24 9.00
C THR A 337 7.87 0.97 8.52
N PHE A 338 7.97 1.19 7.22
CA PHE A 338 9.09 1.86 6.58
C PHE A 338 8.56 2.90 5.61
N SER A 339 8.93 4.16 5.83
CA SER A 339 8.39 5.29 5.07
C SER A 339 9.51 6.21 4.65
N ILE A 340 9.51 6.59 3.37
CA ILE A 340 10.40 7.62 2.84
C ILE A 340 9.59 8.77 2.26
N SER A 341 10.15 9.96 2.35
CA SER A 341 9.51 11.21 1.93
C SER A 341 9.75 11.54 0.44
N THR A 342 9.78 10.52 -0.40
CA THR A 342 9.77 10.67 -1.86
C THR A 342 9.09 9.47 -2.52
N GLN A 343 8.58 9.67 -3.73
CA GLN A 343 8.07 8.59 -4.57
C GLN A 343 9.21 7.87 -5.26
N THR A 344 9.19 6.53 -5.24
CA THR A 344 10.14 5.70 -6.00
C THR A 344 9.39 4.74 -6.93
N SER A 345 9.89 4.54 -8.14
CA SER A 345 9.31 3.58 -9.08
C SER A 345 10.38 2.95 -9.98
N LEU A 346 10.02 1.86 -10.66
CA LEU A 346 10.89 1.25 -11.66
C LEU A 346 11.16 2.16 -12.86
N ASP A 347 10.21 3.06 -13.17
CA ASP A 347 10.29 3.92 -14.34
C ASP A 347 11.08 5.22 -14.06
N ASN A 348 10.95 5.77 -12.83
CA ASN A 348 11.51 7.09 -12.52
C ASN A 348 12.91 7.02 -11.88
N ASN A 349 13.12 6.10 -10.93
CA ASN A 349 14.36 6.01 -10.15
C ASN A 349 14.64 4.57 -9.69
N PRO A 350 14.90 3.64 -10.65
CA PRO A 350 15.04 2.21 -10.37
C PRO A 350 16.18 1.89 -9.39
N ASP A 351 17.28 2.64 -9.43
CA ASP A 351 18.44 2.42 -8.53
C ASP A 351 18.10 2.80 -7.08
N LEU A 352 17.39 3.91 -6.86
CA LEU A 352 16.91 4.26 -5.53
C LEU A 352 15.89 3.22 -5.03
N LEU A 353 14.96 2.77 -5.87
CA LEU A 353 14.01 1.72 -5.50
C LEU A 353 14.73 0.42 -5.14
N ALA A 354 15.75 0.02 -5.89
CA ALA A 354 16.54 -1.18 -5.59
C ALA A 354 17.20 -1.05 -4.21
N GLN A 355 17.87 0.07 -3.93
CA GLN A 355 18.47 0.31 -2.62
C GLN A 355 17.45 0.35 -1.48
N VAL A 356 16.30 0.99 -1.68
CA VAL A 356 15.19 1.01 -0.70
C VAL A 356 14.73 -0.40 -0.38
N ARG A 357 14.57 -1.26 -1.39
CA ARG A 357 14.17 -2.67 -1.20
C ARG A 357 15.22 -3.48 -0.43
N ASP A 358 16.51 -3.27 -0.71
CA ASP A 358 17.61 -3.91 0.03
C ASP A 358 17.62 -3.50 1.50
N VAL A 359 17.44 -2.20 1.79
CA VAL A 359 17.32 -1.68 3.16
C VAL A 359 16.07 -2.25 3.84
N GLN A 360 14.93 -2.27 3.17
CA GLN A 360 13.71 -2.89 3.69
C GLN A 360 13.91 -4.37 4.03
N GLU A 361 14.66 -5.13 3.20
CA GLU A 361 14.97 -6.52 3.47
C GLU A 361 15.87 -6.68 4.69
N ASP A 362 16.86 -5.81 4.89
CA ASP A 362 17.71 -5.79 6.09
C ASP A 362 16.89 -5.50 7.36
N PHE A 363 15.90 -4.59 7.29
CA PHE A 363 14.95 -4.35 8.40
C PHE A 363 14.06 -5.55 8.68
N VAL A 364 13.58 -6.25 7.64
CA VAL A 364 12.83 -7.51 7.80
C VAL A 364 13.72 -8.58 8.44
N CYS A 365 14.97 -8.70 8.03
CA CYS A 365 15.92 -9.62 8.65
C CYS A 365 16.15 -9.31 10.13
N ALA A 366 16.29 -8.02 10.47
CA ALA A 366 16.44 -7.61 11.87
C ALA A 366 15.16 -7.86 12.69
N LEU A 367 13.99 -7.74 12.07
CA LEU A 367 12.69 -8.06 12.69
C LEU A 367 12.55 -9.55 13.00
N LEU A 368 12.91 -10.42 12.05
CA LEU A 368 12.66 -11.88 12.16
C LEU A 368 13.63 -12.62 13.07
N ARG A 369 14.79 -12.03 13.40
CA ARG A 369 15.82 -12.62 14.27
C ARG A 369 15.68 -12.29 15.75
N ARG A 370 14.71 -11.51 16.13
CA ARG A 370 14.46 -11.07 17.51
C ARG A 370 13.65 -12.06 18.34
#